data_fac8dfe2ad12a4d5423a3f07896bc460
#
_entry.id   fac8dfe2ad12a4d5423a3f07896bc460
#
_cell.length_a   1.000
_cell.length_b   1.000
_cell.length_c   1.000
_cell.angle_alpha   90.00
_cell.angle_beta   90.00
_cell.angle_gamma   90.00
#
_symmetry.space_group_name_H-M   'P 1'
#
loop_
_entity.id
_entity.type
_entity.pdbx_description
1 polymer ?
#
loop_
_entity_poly.entity_id
_entity_poly.type
_entity_poly.pdbx_seq_one_letter_code
_entity_poly.pdbx_strand_id
1 'polypeptide(L)'
;MGVRFILGRSGCGKTEYMLNEIKQKAVLEEEKSPIIILIPEQYTYEMEKRVSNMFASGAKDKYMRVRPMGLKTLSDLVFSYCGNLSKVGINAAGKAIITHNSIEAVSKELELFSKSYAQPGFTKSISDMISELKQFMITPDRLDEIIGESGDTLPENLIMKLKDIAKIYREFEKKLHEDYVDMHDRVVMLTEKISECSFLDDMDLYIDGYTSFTPNQYELLKELMKKAKNTTFLFTMDSPFKTGYADYFASTRNTYNRIKDICEKEGIKVEKDVNLCNENIKRFRENEELQHLERYYNSYPYSIYQKKTEKIRIREYSNLYNEVEEVAKEIANDIIDGRYRYKDITIAARSIDSYESLIKSIFSEYKIPFYINKKTEAKNNPIITMIVSVLEMKKRRYGYETMFRYLKSGLLDFTEDEISLLENYVIANGISGNKWFEDVWEYRLPNSFYEYEESEEELETKKRINDIKNRVIAPIKRFDEKLSSKNRNTVEDICRYLYEFLEDINTVSYTHLTLPTNSRV
;
A
#
# COMPACT_ATOMS: atom_id res chain seq x y z
N MET A 1 17.15 -26.43 20.26
CA MET A 1 16.14 -25.36 20.03
C MET A 1 16.22 -24.35 21.15
N GLY A 2 16.55 -23.10 20.83
CA GLY A 2 16.64 -22.02 21.80
C GLY A 2 16.10 -20.72 21.22
N VAL A 3 15.35 -19.96 22.05
CA VAL A 3 14.86 -18.62 21.71
C VAL A 3 15.62 -17.62 22.56
N ARG A 4 16.14 -16.57 21.93
CA ARG A 4 16.92 -15.52 22.57
C ARG A 4 16.40 -14.14 22.11
N PHE A 5 16.53 -13.16 22.97
CA PHE A 5 16.17 -11.77 22.67
C PHE A 5 17.39 -10.85 22.73
N ILE A 6 17.53 -9.98 21.75
CA ILE A 6 18.50 -8.88 21.75
C ILE A 6 17.68 -7.60 21.96
N LEU A 7 17.85 -7.00 23.13
CA LEU A 7 17.11 -5.82 23.56
C LEU A 7 17.99 -4.59 23.47
N GLY A 8 17.42 -3.49 23.05
CA GLY A 8 18.14 -2.24 23.00
C GLY A 8 17.29 -1.11 22.41
N ARG A 9 17.55 0.11 22.82
CA ARG A 9 16.92 1.31 22.30
C ARG A 9 17.37 1.57 20.84
N SER A 10 16.74 2.52 20.17
CA SER A 10 17.13 2.88 18.80
C SER A 10 18.58 3.39 18.75
N GLY A 11 19.39 2.87 17.83
CA GLY A 11 20.80 3.27 17.68
C GLY A 11 21.81 2.53 18.57
N CYS A 12 21.39 1.62 19.46
CA CYS A 12 22.30 0.81 20.30
C CYS A 12 23.17 -0.18 19.51
N GLY A 13 22.87 -0.42 18.24
CA GLY A 13 23.64 -1.33 17.38
C GLY A 13 23.14 -2.77 17.36
N LYS A 14 21.84 -3.03 17.66
CA LYS A 14 21.23 -4.37 17.63
C LYS A 14 21.46 -5.10 16.30
N THR A 15 21.10 -4.45 15.20
CA THR A 15 21.26 -5.02 13.85
C THR A 15 22.74 -5.27 13.49
N GLU A 16 23.63 -4.39 13.93
CA GLU A 16 25.08 -4.59 13.74
C GLU A 16 25.60 -5.77 14.55
N TYR A 17 25.15 -5.91 15.81
CA TYR A 17 25.45 -7.06 16.65
C TYR A 17 25.00 -8.37 15.99
N MET A 18 23.77 -8.41 15.49
CA MET A 18 23.20 -9.55 14.75
C MET A 18 24.06 -9.87 13.51
N LEU A 19 24.36 -8.88 12.67
CA LEU A 19 25.13 -9.08 11.43
C LEU A 19 26.55 -9.59 11.72
N ASN A 20 27.20 -9.10 12.77
CA ASN A 20 28.52 -9.60 13.18
C ASN A 20 28.47 -11.06 13.64
N GLU A 21 27.43 -11.43 14.40
CA GLU A 21 27.22 -12.82 14.80
C GLU A 21 26.93 -13.72 13.58
N ILE A 22 26.06 -13.28 12.68
CA ILE A 22 25.77 -13.99 11.42
C ILE A 22 27.05 -14.18 10.59
N LYS A 23 27.90 -13.14 10.51
CA LYS A 23 29.17 -13.22 9.80
C LYS A 23 30.08 -14.30 10.39
N GLN A 24 30.18 -14.36 11.72
CA GLN A 24 30.97 -15.38 12.40
C GLN A 24 30.42 -16.79 12.13
N LYS A 25 29.11 -16.98 12.29
CA LYS A 25 28.45 -18.27 12.01
C LYS A 25 28.57 -18.72 10.55
N ALA A 26 28.43 -17.79 9.60
CA ALA A 26 28.53 -18.11 8.18
C ALA A 26 29.95 -18.52 7.76
N VAL A 27 30.99 -18.11 8.51
CA VAL A 27 32.40 -18.47 8.26
C VAL A 27 32.75 -19.82 8.83
N LEU A 28 32.07 -20.29 9.88
CA LEU A 28 32.26 -21.63 10.44
C LEU A 28 31.80 -22.67 9.41
N GLU A 29 32.76 -23.45 8.87
CA GLU A 29 32.57 -24.29 7.66
C GLU A 29 31.70 -25.53 7.87
N GLU A 30 31.52 -26.00 9.09
CA GLU A 30 30.87 -27.28 9.40
C GLU A 30 29.34 -27.24 9.33
N GLU A 31 28.70 -26.09 9.45
CA GLU A 31 27.24 -25.96 9.42
C GLU A 31 26.73 -25.49 8.04
N LYS A 32 25.91 -26.34 7.40
CA LYS A 32 25.28 -26.05 6.09
C LYS A 32 23.88 -25.47 6.22
N SER A 33 23.32 -25.39 7.43
CA SER A 33 21.94 -24.93 7.67
C SER A 33 21.75 -23.48 7.24
N PRO A 34 20.58 -23.10 6.68
CA PRO A 34 20.33 -21.76 6.23
C PRO A 34 20.22 -20.77 7.41
N ILE A 35 20.64 -19.54 7.18
CA ILE A 35 20.45 -18.43 8.10
C ILE A 35 19.40 -17.50 7.48
N ILE A 36 18.24 -17.41 8.13
CA ILE A 36 17.13 -16.58 7.65
C ILE A 36 17.02 -15.32 8.52
N ILE A 37 16.97 -14.17 7.85
CA ILE A 37 16.71 -12.88 8.50
C ILE A 37 15.31 -12.45 8.09
N LEU A 38 14.32 -12.65 8.97
CA LEU A 38 12.94 -12.26 8.75
C LEU A 38 12.74 -10.79 9.14
N ILE A 39 12.35 -9.98 8.17
CA ILE A 39 12.18 -8.52 8.31
C ILE A 39 10.92 -8.06 7.56
N PRO A 40 10.35 -6.88 7.89
CA PRO A 40 9.29 -6.30 7.07
C PRO A 40 9.75 -6.10 5.61
N GLU A 41 8.87 -6.37 4.65
CA GLU A 41 9.16 -6.32 3.20
C GLU A 41 9.88 -5.04 2.75
N GLN A 42 9.52 -3.91 3.33
CA GLN A 42 10.10 -2.59 2.99
C GLN A 42 11.60 -2.47 3.32
N TYR A 43 12.13 -3.30 4.23
CA TYR A 43 13.54 -3.28 4.63
C TYR A 43 14.39 -4.35 3.95
N THR A 44 13.78 -5.21 3.14
CA THR A 44 14.45 -6.36 2.52
C THR A 44 15.62 -5.93 1.65
N TYR A 45 15.42 -4.94 0.77
CA TYR A 45 16.47 -4.43 -0.11
C TYR A 45 17.68 -3.88 0.65
N GLU A 46 17.44 -3.08 1.70
CA GLU A 46 18.53 -2.52 2.52
C GLU A 46 19.31 -3.62 3.22
N MET A 47 18.62 -4.61 3.78
CA MET A 47 19.27 -5.73 4.46
C MET A 47 20.05 -6.61 3.50
N GLU A 48 19.52 -6.90 2.32
CA GLU A 48 20.25 -7.63 1.25
C GLU A 48 21.53 -6.90 0.87
N LYS A 49 21.48 -5.57 0.71
CA LYS A 49 22.66 -4.75 0.44
C LYS A 49 23.68 -4.82 1.57
N ARG A 50 23.25 -4.78 2.83
CA ARG A 50 24.15 -4.91 4.00
C ARG A 50 24.81 -6.28 4.04
N VAL A 51 24.04 -7.36 3.83
CA VAL A 51 24.55 -8.72 3.79
C VAL A 51 25.49 -8.90 2.61
N SER A 52 25.17 -8.41 1.42
CA SER A 52 26.05 -8.44 0.25
C SER A 52 27.38 -7.74 0.52
N ASN A 53 27.35 -6.55 1.10
CA ASN A 53 28.56 -5.79 1.46
C ASN A 53 29.41 -6.52 2.51
N MET A 54 28.77 -7.23 3.44
CA MET A 54 29.47 -7.99 4.48
C MET A 54 30.33 -9.13 3.89
N PHE A 55 29.93 -9.72 2.76
CA PHE A 55 30.63 -10.81 2.07
C PHE A 55 31.33 -10.39 0.77
N ALA A 56 31.39 -9.10 0.44
CA ALA A 56 31.96 -8.57 -0.82
C ALA A 56 33.43 -8.96 -1.06
N SER A 57 34.17 -9.36 -0.02
CA SER A 57 35.59 -9.70 -0.09
C SER A 57 35.89 -11.17 -0.43
N GLY A 58 35.01 -11.95 -1.07
CA GLY A 58 35.36 -13.21 -1.69
C GLY A 58 34.67 -14.47 -1.17
N ALA A 59 33.56 -14.39 -0.47
CA ALA A 59 32.84 -15.53 0.09
C ALA A 59 31.44 -15.70 -0.56
N LYS A 60 31.39 -15.88 -1.88
CA LYS A 60 30.12 -15.99 -2.63
C LYS A 60 29.22 -17.13 -2.14
N ASP A 61 29.81 -18.27 -1.80
CA ASP A 61 29.09 -19.44 -1.28
C ASP A 61 28.49 -19.18 0.11
N LYS A 62 29.15 -18.35 0.92
CA LYS A 62 28.70 -17.98 2.27
C LYS A 62 27.54 -16.97 2.21
N TYR A 63 27.52 -16.10 1.20
CA TYR A 63 26.40 -15.19 0.95
C TYR A 63 25.10 -15.94 0.67
N MET A 64 25.16 -17.04 -0.11
CA MET A 64 23.98 -17.83 -0.47
C MET A 64 23.30 -18.51 0.72
N ARG A 65 24.02 -18.67 1.84
CA ARG A 65 23.50 -19.24 3.08
C ARG A 65 22.65 -18.24 3.88
N VAL A 66 22.94 -16.94 3.78
CA VAL A 66 22.25 -15.86 4.53
C VAL A 66 21.18 -15.25 3.65
N ARG A 67 19.93 -15.40 4.06
CA ARG A 67 18.76 -14.97 3.27
C ARG A 67 17.89 -13.97 4.02
N PRO A 68 18.09 -12.67 3.80
CA PRO A 68 17.11 -11.67 4.22
C PRO A 68 15.82 -11.81 3.42
N MET A 69 14.68 -11.85 4.09
CA MET A 69 13.39 -11.97 3.42
C MET A 69 12.23 -11.46 4.27
N GLY A 70 11.15 -11.03 3.61
CA GLY A 70 9.88 -10.79 4.25
C GLY A 70 8.98 -12.02 4.26
N LEU A 71 7.81 -11.91 4.87
CA LEU A 71 6.84 -13.01 4.98
C LEU A 71 6.36 -13.53 3.62
N LYS A 72 6.21 -12.62 2.64
CA LYS A 72 5.80 -12.99 1.28
C LYS A 72 6.87 -13.85 0.61
N THR A 73 8.13 -13.40 0.66
CA THR A 73 9.26 -14.12 0.06
C THR A 73 9.49 -15.46 0.76
N LEU A 74 9.33 -15.53 2.09
CA LEU A 74 9.36 -16.79 2.84
C LEU A 74 8.26 -17.75 2.36
N SER A 75 7.05 -17.24 2.16
CA SER A 75 5.93 -18.01 1.64
C SER A 75 6.24 -18.56 0.24
N ASP A 76 6.74 -17.71 -0.67
CA ASP A 76 7.13 -18.13 -2.03
C ASP A 76 8.20 -19.22 -1.99
N LEU A 77 9.17 -19.07 -1.10
CA LEU A 77 10.24 -20.04 -0.90
C LEU A 77 9.70 -21.40 -0.42
N VAL A 78 8.90 -21.43 0.64
CA VAL A 78 8.34 -22.68 1.19
C VAL A 78 7.49 -23.40 0.15
N PHE A 79 6.60 -22.68 -0.54
CA PHE A 79 5.78 -23.29 -1.58
C PHE A 79 6.59 -23.80 -2.79
N SER A 80 7.74 -23.18 -3.08
CA SER A 80 8.64 -23.69 -4.13
C SER A 80 9.30 -25.02 -3.77
N TYR A 81 9.55 -25.26 -2.47
CA TYR A 81 10.14 -26.52 -1.98
C TYR A 81 9.10 -27.60 -1.69
N CYS A 82 7.95 -27.23 -1.14
CA CYS A 82 6.92 -28.19 -0.70
C CYS A 82 5.83 -28.44 -1.75
N GLY A 83 5.98 -27.89 -2.94
CA GLY A 83 4.97 -27.92 -4.00
C GLY A 83 4.14 -26.65 -4.06
N ASN A 84 3.88 -26.18 -5.27
CA ASN A 84 3.13 -24.97 -5.51
C ASN A 84 1.70 -25.05 -4.98
N LEU A 85 1.18 -23.91 -4.56
CA LEU A 85 -0.26 -23.74 -4.37
C LEU A 85 -0.98 -24.09 -5.68
N SER A 86 -1.94 -25.00 -5.62
CA SER A 86 -2.83 -25.28 -6.77
C SER A 86 -3.72 -24.08 -7.09
N LYS A 87 -3.87 -23.14 -6.16
CA LYS A 87 -4.73 -21.96 -6.25
C LYS A 87 -3.95 -20.70 -6.56
N VAL A 88 -4.55 -19.83 -7.36
CA VAL A 88 -3.96 -18.55 -7.76
C VAL A 88 -4.13 -17.51 -6.65
N GLY A 89 -3.03 -16.87 -6.26
CA GLY A 89 -3.09 -15.75 -5.31
C GLY A 89 -3.80 -14.52 -5.91
N ILE A 90 -4.81 -14.00 -5.22
CA ILE A 90 -5.51 -12.78 -5.66
C ILE A 90 -4.83 -11.52 -5.15
N ASN A 91 -4.86 -10.48 -5.99
CA ASN A 91 -4.50 -9.12 -5.61
C ASN A 91 -5.72 -8.35 -5.05
N ALA A 92 -5.52 -7.09 -4.66
CA ALA A 92 -6.58 -6.25 -4.12
C ALA A 92 -7.77 -6.05 -5.09
N ALA A 93 -7.52 -6.00 -6.39
CA ALA A 93 -8.58 -5.88 -7.39
C ALA A 93 -9.41 -7.16 -7.49
N GLY A 94 -8.76 -8.33 -7.56
CA GLY A 94 -9.45 -9.62 -7.53
C GLY A 94 -10.28 -9.80 -6.26
N LYS A 95 -9.72 -9.43 -5.10
CA LYS A 95 -10.45 -9.45 -3.83
C LYS A 95 -11.69 -8.54 -3.86
N ALA A 96 -11.58 -7.34 -4.40
CA ALA A 96 -12.71 -6.42 -4.53
C ALA A 96 -13.81 -6.99 -5.44
N ILE A 97 -13.44 -7.65 -6.54
CA ILE A 97 -14.40 -8.30 -7.46
C ILE A 97 -15.13 -9.44 -6.74
N ILE A 98 -14.42 -10.34 -6.05
CA ILE A 98 -15.04 -11.44 -5.31
C ILE A 98 -15.96 -10.89 -4.21
N THR A 99 -15.51 -9.86 -3.47
CA THR A 99 -16.32 -9.20 -2.45
C THR A 99 -17.59 -8.60 -3.05
N HIS A 100 -17.50 -7.90 -4.18
CA HIS A 100 -18.66 -7.34 -4.88
C HIS A 100 -19.66 -8.42 -5.28
N ASN A 101 -19.19 -9.48 -5.93
CA ASN A 101 -20.02 -10.61 -6.35
C ASN A 101 -20.66 -11.33 -5.16
N SER A 102 -19.99 -11.36 -4.01
CA SER A 102 -20.53 -11.94 -2.78
C SER A 102 -21.63 -11.08 -2.18
N ILE A 103 -21.44 -9.76 -2.17
CA ILE A 103 -22.46 -8.78 -1.74
C ILE A 103 -23.71 -8.90 -2.62
N GLU A 104 -23.54 -8.96 -3.95
CA GLU A 104 -24.67 -9.11 -4.88
C GLU A 104 -25.44 -10.41 -4.65
N ALA A 105 -24.73 -11.51 -4.44
CA ALA A 105 -25.35 -12.82 -4.22
C ALA A 105 -26.28 -12.85 -2.99
N VAL A 106 -25.88 -12.19 -1.89
CA VAL A 106 -26.65 -12.16 -0.64
C VAL A 106 -27.48 -10.88 -0.47
N SER A 107 -27.51 -9.99 -1.46
CA SER A 107 -28.13 -8.65 -1.35
C SER A 107 -29.58 -8.65 -0.86
N LYS A 108 -30.36 -9.68 -1.22
CA LYS A 108 -31.75 -9.85 -0.81
C LYS A 108 -31.92 -10.31 0.64
N GLU A 109 -30.86 -10.87 1.23
CA GLU A 109 -30.84 -11.40 2.58
C GLU A 109 -30.30 -10.39 3.61
N LEU A 110 -29.78 -9.25 3.12
CA LEU A 110 -29.24 -8.20 3.97
C LEU A 110 -30.35 -7.41 4.63
N GLU A 111 -30.23 -7.19 5.93
CA GLU A 111 -31.16 -6.42 6.73
C GLU A 111 -30.77 -4.94 6.77
N LEU A 112 -29.63 -4.63 7.37
CA LEU A 112 -29.14 -3.25 7.55
C LEU A 112 -28.62 -2.67 6.24
N PHE A 113 -27.85 -3.45 5.48
CA PHE A 113 -27.19 -2.98 4.25
C PHE A 113 -28.03 -3.12 2.99
N SER A 114 -29.29 -3.56 3.08
CA SER A 114 -30.19 -3.77 1.94
C SER A 114 -30.33 -2.56 0.99
N LYS A 115 -30.20 -1.32 1.51
CA LYS A 115 -30.30 -0.07 0.73
C LYS A 115 -28.96 0.55 0.37
N SER A 116 -27.88 0.21 1.06
CA SER A 116 -26.56 0.84 0.93
C SER A 116 -25.52 0.01 0.20
N TYR A 117 -25.77 -1.26 -0.07
CA TYR A 117 -24.81 -2.16 -0.71
C TYR A 117 -24.33 -1.70 -2.11
N ALA A 118 -25.17 -0.95 -2.82
CA ALA A 118 -24.83 -0.41 -4.16
C ALA A 118 -24.06 0.93 -4.12
N GLN A 119 -23.81 1.51 -2.92
CA GLN A 119 -23.10 2.79 -2.81
C GLN A 119 -21.62 2.66 -3.15
N PRO A 120 -21.02 3.68 -3.79
CA PRO A 120 -19.59 3.72 -4.03
C PRO A 120 -18.82 3.59 -2.71
N GLY A 121 -17.80 2.74 -2.70
CA GLY A 121 -16.96 2.49 -1.52
C GLY A 121 -17.45 1.41 -0.56
N PHE A 122 -18.72 0.99 -0.61
CA PHE A 122 -19.23 -0.08 0.26
C PHE A 122 -18.45 -1.39 0.09
N THR A 123 -18.23 -1.82 -1.16
CA THR A 123 -17.42 -3.03 -1.47
C THR A 123 -16.04 -2.94 -0.85
N LYS A 124 -15.38 -1.78 -0.92
CA LYS A 124 -14.06 -1.57 -0.32
C LYS A 124 -14.12 -1.72 1.20
N SER A 125 -15.09 -1.07 1.85
CA SER A 125 -15.23 -1.12 3.31
C SER A 125 -15.47 -2.56 3.81
N ILE A 126 -16.29 -3.34 3.11
CA ILE A 126 -16.51 -4.76 3.43
C ILE A 126 -15.25 -5.59 3.17
N SER A 127 -14.56 -5.37 2.06
CA SER A 127 -13.29 -6.07 1.76
C SER A 127 -12.22 -5.81 2.81
N ASP A 128 -12.10 -4.57 3.28
CA ASP A 128 -11.17 -4.18 4.34
C ASP A 128 -11.54 -4.85 5.66
N MET A 129 -12.84 -4.88 6.01
CA MET A 129 -13.34 -5.54 7.22
C MET A 129 -13.13 -7.05 7.19
N ILE A 130 -13.42 -7.73 6.07
CA ILE A 130 -13.12 -9.17 5.91
C ILE A 130 -11.62 -9.40 6.09
N SER A 131 -10.75 -8.51 5.56
CA SER A 131 -9.31 -8.63 5.74
C SER A 131 -8.91 -8.54 7.21
N GLU A 132 -9.52 -7.63 7.96
CA GLU A 132 -9.28 -7.47 9.39
C GLU A 132 -9.75 -8.69 10.18
N LEU A 133 -10.96 -9.18 9.92
CA LEU A 133 -11.48 -10.40 10.55
C LEU A 133 -10.55 -11.61 10.32
N LYS A 134 -10.10 -11.81 9.07
CA LYS A 134 -9.11 -12.86 8.73
C LYS A 134 -7.79 -12.68 9.46
N GLN A 135 -7.31 -11.45 9.56
CA GLN A 135 -6.08 -11.13 10.26
C GLN A 135 -6.13 -11.51 11.75
N PHE A 136 -7.31 -11.40 12.35
CA PHE A 136 -7.59 -11.80 13.73
C PHE A 136 -8.08 -13.24 13.89
N MET A 137 -8.06 -14.04 12.82
CA MET A 137 -8.53 -15.44 12.79
C MET A 137 -10.02 -15.60 13.16
N ILE A 138 -10.82 -14.57 12.88
CA ILE A 138 -12.26 -14.62 13.08
C ILE A 138 -12.90 -15.13 11.80
N THR A 139 -13.35 -16.39 11.82
CA THR A 139 -14.12 -17.01 10.73
C THR A 139 -15.59 -16.55 10.76
N PRO A 140 -16.37 -16.75 9.66
CA PRO A 140 -17.80 -16.46 9.68
C PRO A 140 -18.54 -17.16 10.82
N ASP A 141 -18.18 -18.42 11.12
CA ASP A 141 -18.83 -19.20 12.17
C ASP A 141 -18.46 -18.67 13.57
N ARG A 142 -17.20 -18.30 13.78
CA ARG A 142 -16.78 -17.67 15.03
C ARG A 142 -17.45 -16.31 15.23
N LEU A 143 -17.73 -15.58 14.16
CA LEU A 143 -18.46 -14.31 14.22
C LEU A 143 -19.91 -14.55 14.66
N ASP A 144 -20.57 -15.60 14.16
CA ASP A 144 -21.92 -15.98 14.59
C ASP A 144 -21.95 -16.44 16.06
N GLU A 145 -20.94 -17.18 16.51
CA GLU A 145 -20.77 -17.54 17.94
C GLU A 145 -20.66 -16.29 18.82
N ILE A 146 -19.80 -15.33 18.45
CA ILE A 146 -19.62 -14.06 19.17
C ILE A 146 -20.94 -13.31 19.26
N ILE A 147 -21.72 -13.25 18.17
CA ILE A 147 -23.04 -12.62 18.16
C ILE A 147 -23.98 -13.33 19.13
N GLY A 148 -23.97 -14.67 19.15
CA GLY A 148 -24.78 -15.48 20.07
C GLY A 148 -24.37 -15.34 21.54
N GLU A 149 -23.06 -15.35 21.83
CA GLU A 149 -22.51 -15.18 23.18
C GLU A 149 -22.74 -13.77 23.76
N SER A 150 -22.82 -12.76 22.88
CA SER A 150 -22.97 -11.36 23.30
C SER A 150 -24.36 -11.03 23.87
N GLY A 151 -25.40 -11.82 23.58
CA GLY A 151 -26.75 -11.63 24.09
C GLY A 151 -27.22 -10.16 23.99
N ASP A 152 -27.76 -9.64 25.09
CA ASP A 152 -28.26 -8.25 25.18
C ASP A 152 -27.14 -7.19 25.44
N THR A 153 -25.87 -7.59 25.44
CA THR A 153 -24.77 -6.66 25.76
C THR A 153 -24.41 -5.75 24.60
N LEU A 154 -24.70 -6.14 23.36
CA LEU A 154 -24.42 -5.34 22.17
C LEU A 154 -25.68 -4.58 21.68
N PRO A 155 -25.52 -3.35 21.16
CA PRO A 155 -26.61 -2.63 20.52
C PRO A 155 -27.21 -3.42 19.35
N GLU A 156 -28.53 -3.40 19.21
CA GLU A 156 -29.26 -4.13 18.16
C GLU A 156 -28.75 -3.83 16.75
N ASN A 157 -28.51 -2.54 16.46
CA ASN A 157 -27.93 -2.12 15.17
C ASN A 157 -26.56 -2.74 14.89
N LEU A 158 -25.74 -2.97 15.93
CA LEU A 158 -24.43 -3.61 15.78
C LEU A 158 -24.61 -5.11 15.49
N ILE A 159 -25.54 -5.75 16.16
CA ILE A 159 -25.89 -7.17 15.91
C ILE A 159 -26.35 -7.36 14.47
N MET A 160 -27.27 -6.52 13.98
CA MET A 160 -27.73 -6.56 12.58
C MET A 160 -26.57 -6.35 11.60
N LYS A 161 -25.69 -5.40 11.87
CA LYS A 161 -24.49 -5.14 11.07
C LYS A 161 -23.57 -6.36 11.01
N LEU A 162 -23.29 -6.99 12.14
CA LEU A 162 -22.42 -8.17 12.21
C LEU A 162 -23.03 -9.38 11.51
N LYS A 163 -24.36 -9.58 11.62
CA LYS A 163 -25.08 -10.63 10.88
C LYS A 163 -24.95 -10.45 9.37
N ASP A 164 -25.15 -9.23 8.87
CA ASP A 164 -25.01 -8.97 7.44
C ASP A 164 -23.55 -9.19 6.97
N ILE A 165 -22.58 -8.78 7.78
CA ILE A 165 -21.16 -9.03 7.50
C ILE A 165 -20.87 -10.53 7.49
N ALA A 166 -21.39 -11.31 8.44
CA ALA A 166 -21.18 -12.75 8.49
C ALA A 166 -21.75 -13.45 7.24
N LYS A 167 -22.93 -13.03 6.75
CA LYS A 167 -23.52 -13.55 5.50
C LYS A 167 -22.63 -13.26 4.30
N ILE A 168 -22.18 -12.00 4.14
CA ILE A 168 -21.30 -11.60 3.03
C ILE A 168 -19.96 -12.34 3.11
N TYR A 169 -19.37 -12.43 4.30
CA TYR A 169 -18.08 -13.07 4.52
C TYR A 169 -18.15 -14.59 4.22
N ARG A 170 -19.20 -15.28 4.61
CA ARG A 170 -19.40 -16.69 4.29
C ARG A 170 -19.48 -16.94 2.78
N GLU A 171 -20.22 -16.10 2.05
CA GLU A 171 -20.30 -16.20 0.60
C GLU A 171 -18.96 -15.81 -0.09
N PHE A 172 -18.23 -14.86 0.49
CA PHE A 172 -16.87 -14.50 0.04
C PHE A 172 -15.91 -15.69 0.17
N GLU A 173 -15.88 -16.36 1.33
CA GLU A 173 -15.02 -17.53 1.54
C GLU A 173 -15.36 -18.66 0.56
N LYS A 174 -16.64 -18.92 0.35
CA LYS A 174 -17.09 -19.94 -0.60
C LYS A 174 -16.55 -19.67 -2.00
N LYS A 175 -16.72 -18.44 -2.52
CA LYS A 175 -16.25 -18.06 -3.86
C LYS A 175 -14.72 -17.98 -3.96
N LEU A 176 -14.06 -17.55 -2.89
CA LEU A 176 -12.61 -17.49 -2.84
C LEU A 176 -12.00 -18.88 -2.94
N HIS A 177 -12.51 -19.83 -2.15
CA HIS A 177 -11.94 -21.16 -2.06
C HIS A 177 -12.19 -22.08 -3.27
N GLU A 178 -13.02 -21.66 -4.24
CA GLU A 178 -13.17 -22.40 -5.50
C GLU A 178 -11.84 -22.47 -6.26
N ASP A 179 -11.19 -21.30 -6.53
CA ASP A 179 -10.01 -21.25 -7.39
C ASP A 179 -8.86 -20.37 -6.87
N TYR A 180 -9.09 -19.60 -5.81
CA TYR A 180 -8.18 -18.55 -5.37
C TYR A 180 -7.76 -18.69 -3.91
N VAL A 181 -6.71 -17.95 -3.56
CA VAL A 181 -6.24 -17.76 -2.19
C VAL A 181 -5.88 -16.29 -1.95
N ASP A 182 -6.30 -15.72 -0.83
CA ASP A 182 -5.87 -14.38 -0.45
C ASP A 182 -4.57 -14.41 0.40
N MET A 183 -4.02 -13.23 0.69
CA MET A 183 -2.76 -13.13 1.42
C MET A 183 -2.86 -13.66 2.87
N HIS A 184 -4.02 -13.56 3.52
CA HIS A 184 -4.21 -14.03 4.89
C HIS A 184 -4.32 -15.55 4.95
N ASP A 185 -5.07 -16.15 4.02
CA ASP A 185 -5.16 -17.61 3.87
C ASP A 185 -3.78 -18.18 3.52
N ARG A 186 -3.00 -17.45 2.73
CA ARG A 186 -1.64 -17.84 2.36
C ARG A 186 -0.73 -17.95 3.59
N VAL A 187 -0.88 -17.09 4.61
CA VAL A 187 -0.12 -17.21 5.88
C VAL A 187 -0.55 -18.46 6.65
N VAL A 188 -1.85 -18.78 6.68
CA VAL A 188 -2.36 -20.01 7.30
C VAL A 188 -1.80 -21.24 6.59
N MET A 189 -1.92 -21.30 5.26
CA MET A 189 -1.37 -22.39 4.45
C MET A 189 0.15 -22.52 4.58
N LEU A 190 0.86 -21.39 4.67
CA LEU A 190 2.30 -21.38 4.96
C LEU A 190 2.58 -22.06 6.30
N THR A 191 1.82 -21.72 7.35
CA THR A 191 1.98 -22.29 8.68
C THR A 191 1.84 -23.81 8.67
N GLU A 192 0.85 -24.33 7.95
CA GLU A 192 0.65 -25.76 7.77
C GLU A 192 1.82 -26.45 7.01
N LYS A 193 2.35 -25.76 5.98
CA LYS A 193 3.42 -26.31 5.13
C LYS A 193 4.81 -26.22 5.72
N ILE A 194 5.05 -25.39 6.72
CA ILE A 194 6.36 -25.28 7.38
C ILE A 194 6.82 -26.62 7.94
N SER A 195 5.93 -27.40 8.54
CA SER A 195 6.27 -28.72 9.10
C SER A 195 6.84 -29.68 8.04
N GLU A 196 6.41 -29.57 6.79
CA GLU A 196 6.84 -30.42 5.67
C GLU A 196 8.13 -29.91 4.99
N CYS A 197 8.54 -28.66 5.25
CA CYS A 197 9.65 -28.03 4.55
C CYS A 197 11.01 -28.38 5.15
N SER A 198 11.70 -29.36 4.59
CA SER A 198 13.03 -29.79 5.04
C SER A 198 14.13 -28.74 4.85
N PHE A 199 13.93 -27.76 3.94
CA PHE A 199 14.88 -26.66 3.76
C PHE A 199 15.02 -25.79 5.03
N LEU A 200 13.98 -25.73 5.88
CA LEU A 200 13.96 -24.95 7.11
C LEU A 200 14.45 -25.72 8.34
N ASP A 201 14.78 -27.00 8.19
CA ASP A 201 15.26 -27.81 9.31
C ASP A 201 16.59 -27.28 9.83
N ASP A 202 16.68 -27.14 11.15
CA ASP A 202 17.89 -26.68 11.85
C ASP A 202 18.39 -25.27 11.43
N MET A 203 17.52 -24.44 10.84
CA MET A 203 17.88 -23.07 10.47
C MET A 203 18.22 -22.21 11.69
N ASP A 204 19.09 -21.24 11.49
CA ASP A 204 19.21 -20.10 12.39
C ASP A 204 18.25 -18.98 11.93
N LEU A 205 17.29 -18.63 12.76
CA LEU A 205 16.27 -17.61 12.45
C LEU A 205 16.54 -16.32 13.23
N TYR A 206 16.67 -15.22 12.53
CA TYR A 206 16.75 -13.87 13.10
C TYR A 206 15.53 -13.06 12.70
N ILE A 207 14.91 -12.34 13.64
CA ILE A 207 13.71 -11.56 13.42
C ILE A 207 13.97 -10.12 13.87
N ASP A 208 14.00 -9.19 12.91
CA ASP A 208 14.32 -7.77 13.17
C ASP A 208 13.26 -6.84 12.53
N GLY A 209 13.06 -5.67 13.13
CA GLY A 209 12.20 -4.62 12.62
C GLY A 209 10.70 -4.76 12.90
N TYR A 210 10.30 -5.75 13.67
CA TYR A 210 8.90 -5.92 14.10
C TYR A 210 8.70 -5.39 15.53
N THR A 211 7.56 -4.71 15.75
CA THR A 211 7.11 -4.27 17.09
C THR A 211 5.96 -5.10 17.63
N SER A 212 5.17 -5.69 16.73
CA SER A 212 4.02 -6.55 17.05
C SER A 212 3.75 -7.52 15.91
N PHE A 213 3.01 -8.56 16.20
CA PHE A 213 2.57 -9.56 15.23
C PHE A 213 1.05 -9.73 15.32
N THR A 214 0.44 -10.13 14.21
CA THR A 214 -0.95 -10.54 14.17
C THR A 214 -1.13 -11.96 14.72
N PRO A 215 -2.32 -12.37 15.13
CA PRO A 215 -2.57 -13.73 15.59
C PRO A 215 -2.07 -14.80 14.61
N ASN A 216 -2.33 -14.67 13.31
CA ASN A 216 -1.82 -15.59 12.28
C ASN A 216 -0.29 -15.65 12.24
N GLN A 217 0.35 -14.49 12.42
CA GLN A 217 1.81 -14.43 12.43
C GLN A 217 2.41 -15.06 13.69
N TYR A 218 1.73 -15.00 14.84
CA TYR A 218 2.18 -15.72 16.04
C TYR A 218 2.13 -17.24 15.85
N GLU A 219 1.08 -17.78 15.19
CA GLU A 219 1.01 -19.19 14.86
C GLU A 219 2.13 -19.59 13.88
N LEU A 220 2.38 -18.77 12.87
CA LEU A 220 3.51 -18.95 11.95
C LEU A 220 4.86 -18.96 12.69
N LEU A 221 5.09 -18.00 13.57
CA LEU A 221 6.32 -17.91 14.36
C LEU A 221 6.50 -19.12 15.27
N LYS A 222 5.43 -19.63 15.86
CA LYS A 222 5.43 -20.84 16.66
C LYS A 222 5.99 -22.02 15.88
N GLU A 223 5.50 -22.28 14.66
CA GLU A 223 5.98 -23.38 13.83
C GLU A 223 7.41 -23.15 13.32
N LEU A 224 7.77 -21.91 12.98
CA LEU A 224 9.15 -21.56 12.63
C LEU A 224 10.13 -21.78 13.78
N MET A 225 9.74 -21.41 15.02
CA MET A 225 10.57 -21.64 16.21
C MET A 225 10.79 -23.13 16.51
N LYS A 226 9.80 -23.98 16.22
CA LYS A 226 9.94 -25.46 16.34
C LYS A 226 10.91 -26.06 15.33
N LYS A 227 11.00 -25.48 14.15
CA LYS A 227 11.91 -25.91 13.06
C LYS A 227 13.33 -25.39 13.25
N ALA A 228 13.47 -24.20 13.81
CA ALA A 228 14.74 -23.53 13.95
C ALA A 228 15.63 -24.20 15.02
N LYS A 229 16.93 -24.31 14.77
CA LYS A 229 17.93 -24.64 15.78
C LYS A 229 18.01 -23.54 16.83
N ASN A 230 18.09 -22.28 16.37
CA ASN A 230 18.09 -21.09 17.21
C ASN A 230 17.22 -20.01 16.60
N THR A 231 16.42 -19.33 17.42
CA THR A 231 15.66 -18.14 17.02
C THR A 231 16.09 -16.93 17.84
N THR A 232 16.44 -15.85 17.18
CA THR A 232 16.85 -14.60 17.82
C THR A 232 15.92 -13.45 17.43
N PHE A 233 15.21 -12.88 18.39
CA PHE A 233 14.38 -11.69 18.19
C PHE A 233 15.15 -10.43 18.56
N LEU A 234 15.07 -9.40 17.72
CA LEU A 234 15.62 -8.08 17.98
C LEU A 234 14.48 -7.10 18.30
N PHE A 235 14.42 -6.64 19.55
CA PHE A 235 13.38 -5.74 19.99
C PHE A 235 13.90 -4.37 20.41
N THR A 236 13.20 -3.33 19.91
CA THR A 236 13.48 -1.95 20.33
C THR A 236 12.72 -1.67 21.60
N MET A 237 13.41 -1.83 22.73
CA MET A 237 12.92 -1.47 24.06
C MET A 237 14.08 -1.30 25.03
N ASP A 238 13.82 -0.64 26.12
CA ASP A 238 14.81 -0.37 27.19
C ASP A 238 14.95 -1.53 28.18
N SER A 239 13.84 -2.14 28.54
CA SER A 239 13.77 -3.22 29.53
C SER A 239 12.57 -4.13 29.25
N PRO A 240 12.66 -5.42 29.62
CA PRO A 240 11.50 -6.31 29.61
C PRO A 240 10.44 -5.91 30.66
N PHE A 241 10.81 -5.10 31.62
CA PHE A 241 9.90 -4.62 32.67
C PHE A 241 9.50 -3.17 32.39
N LYS A 242 8.28 -2.79 32.81
CA LYS A 242 7.81 -1.41 32.69
C LYS A 242 8.71 -0.50 33.55
N THR A 243 9.34 0.48 32.89
CA THR A 243 10.19 1.47 33.52
C THR A 243 9.60 2.85 33.27
N GLY A 244 9.11 3.50 34.33
CA GLY A 244 8.58 4.86 34.23
C GLY A 244 7.07 4.98 34.05
N TYR A 245 6.60 6.23 34.01
CA TYR A 245 5.16 6.58 33.99
C TYR A 245 4.49 6.27 32.67
N ALA A 246 5.15 6.59 31.58
CA ALA A 246 4.66 6.32 30.22
C ALA A 246 5.43 5.15 29.60
N ASP A 247 4.71 4.13 29.12
CA ASP A 247 5.30 2.95 28.49
C ASP A 247 5.30 3.06 26.97
N TYR A 248 6.33 3.70 26.42
CA TYR A 248 6.50 3.85 24.96
C TYR A 248 6.82 2.55 24.25
N PHE A 249 7.28 1.55 24.97
CA PHE A 249 7.60 0.24 24.42
C PHE A 249 6.55 -0.81 24.77
N ALA A 250 5.35 -0.40 25.21
CA ALA A 250 4.28 -1.30 25.62
C ALA A 250 3.96 -2.36 24.55
N SER A 251 3.81 -1.95 23.30
CA SER A 251 3.53 -2.87 22.19
C SER A 251 4.61 -3.93 22.03
N THR A 252 5.88 -3.50 22.01
CA THR A 252 7.03 -4.40 21.87
C THR A 252 7.19 -5.30 23.10
N ARG A 253 6.93 -4.77 24.30
CA ARG A 253 6.98 -5.53 25.56
C ARG A 253 5.87 -6.59 25.62
N ASN A 254 4.68 -6.26 25.19
CA ASN A 254 3.58 -7.22 25.07
C ASN A 254 3.93 -8.35 24.08
N THR A 255 4.56 -8.00 22.95
CA THR A 255 5.06 -8.96 21.98
C THR A 255 6.13 -9.89 22.58
N TYR A 256 7.10 -9.32 23.28
CA TYR A 256 8.15 -10.08 23.99
C TYR A 256 7.54 -11.07 24.98
N ASN A 257 6.61 -10.61 25.84
CA ASN A 257 5.96 -11.48 26.83
C ASN A 257 5.15 -12.59 26.14
N ARG A 258 4.38 -12.25 25.09
CA ARG A 258 3.59 -13.24 24.36
C ARG A 258 4.45 -14.31 23.68
N ILE A 259 5.61 -13.95 23.15
CA ILE A 259 6.55 -14.94 22.59
C ILE A 259 7.11 -15.85 23.70
N LYS A 260 7.42 -15.30 24.89
CA LYS A 260 7.84 -16.11 26.03
C LYS A 260 6.75 -17.06 26.49
N ASP A 261 5.50 -16.62 26.56
CA ASP A 261 4.35 -17.48 26.90
C ASP A 261 4.18 -18.61 25.86
N ILE A 262 4.39 -18.31 24.58
CA ILE A 262 4.40 -19.35 23.52
C ILE A 262 5.54 -20.35 23.76
N CYS A 263 6.74 -19.87 24.02
CA CYS A 263 7.89 -20.74 24.30
C CYS A 263 7.66 -21.65 25.52
N GLU A 264 7.07 -21.11 26.59
CA GLU A 264 6.73 -21.89 27.79
C GLU A 264 5.71 -22.98 27.48
N LYS A 265 4.63 -22.63 26.76
CA LYS A 265 3.58 -23.59 26.38
C LYS A 265 4.09 -24.70 25.45
N GLU A 266 4.99 -24.38 24.55
CA GLU A 266 5.55 -25.32 23.55
C GLU A 266 6.83 -26.03 24.06
N GLY A 267 7.28 -25.75 25.28
CA GLY A 267 8.49 -26.37 25.85
C GLY A 267 9.79 -25.92 25.17
N ILE A 268 9.79 -24.74 24.52
CA ILE A 268 10.99 -24.20 23.85
C ILE A 268 11.85 -23.46 24.89
N LYS A 269 13.14 -23.81 24.95
CA LYS A 269 14.07 -23.18 25.90
C LYS A 269 14.29 -21.70 25.55
N VAL A 270 14.03 -20.82 26.52
CA VAL A 270 14.39 -19.40 26.42
C VAL A 270 15.78 -19.19 27.01
N GLU A 271 16.69 -18.63 26.22
CA GLU A 271 18.05 -18.28 26.63
C GLU A 271 18.08 -16.91 27.32
N LYS A 272 19.24 -16.60 27.93
CA LYS A 272 19.44 -15.28 28.55
C LYS A 272 19.43 -14.16 27.50
N ASP A 273 18.69 -13.11 27.80
CA ASP A 273 18.58 -11.92 26.93
C ASP A 273 19.94 -11.20 26.81
N VAL A 274 20.24 -10.72 25.62
CA VAL A 274 21.34 -9.79 25.35
C VAL A 274 20.82 -8.37 25.46
N ASN A 275 21.21 -7.62 26.47
CA ASN A 275 20.76 -6.26 26.67
C ASN A 275 21.86 -5.25 26.29
N LEU A 276 21.61 -4.49 25.22
CA LEU A 276 22.50 -3.45 24.69
C LEU A 276 22.16 -2.04 25.22
N CYS A 277 21.19 -1.90 26.14
CA CYS A 277 20.76 -0.61 26.66
C CYS A 277 21.78 0.03 27.63
N ASN A 278 22.65 -0.78 28.23
CA ASN A 278 23.62 -0.32 29.21
C ASN A 278 24.87 0.33 28.62
N GLU A 279 25.04 0.22 27.28
CA GLU A 279 26.14 0.84 26.56
C GLU A 279 25.74 2.23 26.07
N ASN A 280 26.73 3.12 25.90
CA ASN A 280 26.50 4.38 25.21
C ASN A 280 25.97 4.11 23.79
N ILE A 281 24.90 4.83 23.39
CA ILE A 281 24.25 4.64 22.10
C ILE A 281 25.25 4.89 20.98
N LYS A 282 25.63 3.84 20.27
CA LYS A 282 26.70 3.90 19.25
C LYS A 282 26.44 4.97 18.18
N ARG A 283 25.17 5.11 17.74
CA ARG A 283 24.77 6.08 16.73
C ARG A 283 25.05 7.53 17.13
N PHE A 284 24.91 7.87 18.41
CA PHE A 284 25.02 9.23 18.92
C PHE A 284 26.30 9.46 19.72
N ARG A 285 27.32 8.58 19.59
CA ARG A 285 28.56 8.65 20.38
C ARG A 285 29.23 10.03 20.33
N GLU A 286 29.17 10.69 19.17
CA GLU A 286 29.79 12.00 18.93
C GLU A 286 28.79 13.17 19.05
N ASN A 287 27.56 12.90 19.53
CA ASN A 287 26.51 13.91 19.63
C ASN A 287 25.77 13.80 20.99
N GLU A 288 26.29 14.52 21.97
CA GLU A 288 25.74 14.52 23.33
C GLU A 288 24.29 15.02 23.40
N GLU A 289 23.88 15.95 22.51
CA GLU A 289 22.52 16.48 22.47
C GLU A 289 21.52 15.40 22.07
N LEU A 290 21.79 14.67 20.98
CA LEU A 290 20.96 13.58 20.53
C LEU A 290 20.97 12.40 21.50
N GLN A 291 22.11 12.16 22.15
CA GLN A 291 22.23 11.13 23.18
C GLN A 291 21.39 11.46 24.41
N HIS A 292 21.39 12.74 24.84
CA HIS A 292 20.56 13.22 25.92
C HIS A 292 19.06 13.13 25.56
N LEU A 293 18.68 13.63 24.36
CA LEU A 293 17.31 13.58 23.86
C LEU A 293 16.80 12.14 23.83
N GLU A 294 17.54 11.22 23.24
CA GLU A 294 17.15 9.82 23.14
C GLU A 294 16.95 9.18 24.52
N ARG A 295 17.86 9.47 25.46
CA ARG A 295 17.82 8.89 26.81
C ARG A 295 16.65 9.42 27.64
N TYR A 296 16.36 10.71 27.57
CA TYR A 296 15.46 11.39 28.51
C TYR A 296 14.17 11.92 27.87
N TYR A 297 13.95 11.76 26.58
CA TYR A 297 12.77 12.27 25.88
C TYR A 297 11.44 11.95 26.58
N ASN A 298 11.34 10.79 27.19
CA ASN A 298 10.13 10.29 27.84
C ASN A 298 10.34 9.96 29.32
N SER A 299 11.37 10.52 29.94
CA SER A 299 11.60 10.32 31.37
C SER A 299 10.74 11.26 32.22
N TYR A 300 10.29 10.78 33.39
CA TYR A 300 9.66 11.62 34.37
C TYR A 300 10.29 11.29 35.75
N PRO A 301 10.79 12.30 36.48
CA PRO A 301 10.92 13.71 36.08
C PRO A 301 11.84 13.85 34.84
N TYR A 302 11.54 14.84 33.98
CA TYR A 302 12.36 15.08 32.80
C TYR A 302 13.71 15.69 33.18
N SER A 303 14.72 15.32 32.39
CA SER A 303 16.08 15.85 32.53
C SER A 303 16.32 16.95 31.52
N ILE A 304 16.68 18.14 31.97
CA ILE A 304 16.99 19.29 31.13
C ILE A 304 18.43 19.20 30.67
N TYR A 305 18.69 19.35 29.37
CA TYR A 305 20.05 19.47 28.84
C TYR A 305 20.65 20.81 29.22
N GLN A 306 21.81 20.79 29.90
CA GLN A 306 22.38 21.97 30.53
C GLN A 306 23.33 22.79 29.64
N LYS A 307 23.69 22.24 28.44
CA LYS A 307 24.58 22.91 27.51
C LYS A 307 23.78 23.58 26.39
N LYS A 308 24.40 24.52 25.67
CA LYS A 308 23.80 25.14 24.49
C LYS A 308 23.57 24.08 23.41
N THR A 309 22.36 24.08 22.83
CA THR A 309 22.03 23.19 21.72
C THR A 309 22.43 23.79 20.38
N GLU A 310 23.15 23.04 19.56
CA GLU A 310 23.61 23.43 18.22
C GLU A 310 23.19 22.45 17.12
N LYS A 311 22.97 21.19 17.49
CA LYS A 311 22.64 20.11 16.57
C LYS A 311 21.13 19.86 16.44
N ILE A 312 20.35 20.32 17.42
CA ILE A 312 18.89 20.19 17.43
C ILE A 312 18.29 21.58 17.26
N ARG A 313 17.42 21.74 16.27
CA ARG A 313 16.71 22.99 15.99
C ARG A 313 15.23 22.72 15.88
N ILE A 314 14.42 23.60 16.46
CA ILE A 314 12.96 23.60 16.32
C ILE A 314 12.58 24.89 15.64
N ARG A 315 11.79 24.80 14.59
CA ARG A 315 11.30 25.95 13.83
C ARG A 315 9.79 25.84 13.66
N GLU A 316 9.14 26.97 13.65
CA GLU A 316 7.70 27.11 13.41
C GLU A 316 7.50 27.95 12.15
N TYR A 317 6.57 27.54 11.31
CA TYR A 317 6.28 28.21 10.05
C TYR A 317 4.79 28.54 9.95
N SER A 318 4.45 29.56 9.20
CA SER A 318 3.07 30.03 9.05
C SER A 318 2.18 29.08 8.22
N ASN A 319 2.78 28.30 7.33
CA ASN A 319 2.10 27.33 6.48
C ASN A 319 3.07 26.26 5.95
N LEU A 320 2.50 25.19 5.36
CA LEU A 320 3.27 24.06 4.82
C LEU A 320 4.21 24.46 3.66
N TYR A 321 3.84 25.46 2.86
CA TYR A 321 4.68 25.92 1.76
C TYR A 321 5.98 26.52 2.29
N ASN A 322 5.88 27.45 3.23
CA ASN A 322 7.03 28.09 3.86
C ASN A 322 7.91 27.06 4.60
N GLU A 323 7.29 26.05 5.25
CA GLU A 323 8.02 24.96 5.90
C GLU A 323 8.88 24.20 4.89
N VAL A 324 8.32 23.76 3.77
CA VAL A 324 9.05 23.02 2.74
C VAL A 324 10.08 23.87 2.03
N GLU A 325 9.77 25.14 1.77
CA GLU A 325 10.71 26.08 1.12
C GLU A 325 11.95 26.35 2.00
N GLU A 326 11.75 26.60 3.29
CA GLU A 326 12.87 26.82 4.22
C GLU A 326 13.72 25.56 4.40
N VAL A 327 13.09 24.37 4.44
CA VAL A 327 13.84 23.11 4.43
C VAL A 327 14.67 22.97 3.15
N ALA A 328 14.10 23.31 1.99
CA ALA A 328 14.85 23.28 0.72
C ALA A 328 16.05 24.24 0.72
N LYS A 329 15.87 25.47 1.22
CA LYS A 329 16.97 26.45 1.39
C LYS A 329 18.05 25.93 2.34
N GLU A 330 17.67 25.32 3.46
CA GLU A 330 18.63 24.77 4.42
C GLU A 330 19.43 23.63 3.81
N ILE A 331 18.78 22.72 3.07
CA ILE A 331 19.44 21.63 2.33
C ILE A 331 20.42 22.21 1.29
N ALA A 332 19.96 23.18 0.49
CA ALA A 332 20.82 23.79 -0.53
C ALA A 332 22.08 24.43 0.09
N ASN A 333 21.92 25.15 1.20
CA ASN A 333 23.05 25.75 1.92
C ASN A 333 24.00 24.69 2.49
N ASP A 334 23.50 23.62 3.08
CA ASP A 334 24.31 22.53 3.63
C ASP A 334 25.13 21.81 2.55
N ILE A 335 24.57 21.69 1.33
CA ILE A 335 25.29 21.12 0.19
C ILE A 335 26.34 22.08 -0.34
N ILE A 336 26.03 23.39 -0.49
CA ILE A 336 26.97 24.42 -0.96
C ILE A 336 28.15 24.52 0.01
N ASP A 337 27.90 24.49 1.31
CA ASP A 337 28.94 24.54 2.34
C ASP A 337 29.73 23.23 2.46
N GLY A 338 29.35 22.19 1.70
CA GLY A 338 30.03 20.89 1.73
C GLY A 338 29.85 20.10 3.01
N ARG A 339 28.85 20.48 3.85
CA ARG A 339 28.60 19.81 5.14
C ARG A 339 28.02 18.40 4.94
N TYR A 340 27.13 18.22 3.97
CA TYR A 340 26.44 16.97 3.69
C TYR A 340 26.32 16.71 2.19
N ARG A 341 26.01 15.48 1.82
CA ARG A 341 25.59 15.10 0.47
C ARG A 341 24.08 14.84 0.49
N TYR A 342 23.39 15.01 -0.63
CA TYR A 342 21.95 14.74 -0.73
C TYR A 342 21.54 13.37 -0.14
N LYS A 343 22.33 12.34 -0.38
CA LYS A 343 22.07 10.99 0.14
C LYS A 343 22.23 10.84 1.66
N ASP A 344 22.83 11.80 2.32
CA ASP A 344 23.05 11.79 3.77
C ASP A 344 21.89 12.49 4.52
N ILE A 345 20.93 13.07 3.78
CA ILE A 345 19.81 13.85 4.30
C ILE A 345 18.52 13.03 4.16
N THR A 346 17.74 12.96 5.22
CA THR A 346 16.43 12.31 5.23
C THR A 346 15.38 13.25 5.82
N ILE A 347 14.24 13.33 5.14
CA ILE A 347 13.06 14.06 5.61
C ILE A 347 12.02 13.03 6.05
N ALA A 348 11.49 13.19 7.24
CA ALA A 348 10.43 12.34 7.77
C ALA A 348 9.20 13.17 8.14
N ALA A 349 8.03 12.75 7.68
CA ALA A 349 6.76 13.35 8.02
C ALA A 349 5.77 12.27 8.48
N ARG A 350 4.85 12.62 9.38
CA ARG A 350 3.81 11.69 9.84
C ARG A 350 2.85 11.31 8.71
N SER A 351 2.52 12.28 7.85
CA SER A 351 1.74 12.07 6.62
C SER A 351 2.44 12.75 5.46
N ILE A 352 3.06 11.96 4.60
CA ILE A 352 3.75 12.49 3.41
C ILE A 352 2.77 13.03 2.36
N ASP A 353 1.50 12.61 2.41
CA ASP A 353 0.49 12.99 1.41
C ASP A 353 0.28 14.50 1.33
N SER A 354 0.30 15.18 2.48
CA SER A 354 0.13 16.64 2.56
C SER A 354 1.33 17.41 2.00
N TYR A 355 2.50 16.79 1.98
CA TYR A 355 3.77 17.42 1.56
C TYR A 355 4.18 17.07 0.14
N GLU A 356 3.67 15.98 -0.43
CA GLU A 356 4.16 15.40 -1.69
C GLU A 356 4.20 16.41 -2.85
N SER A 357 3.10 17.12 -3.07
CA SER A 357 2.99 18.10 -4.16
C SER A 357 3.93 19.29 -3.96
N LEU A 358 4.03 19.77 -2.72
CA LEU A 358 4.91 20.88 -2.36
C LEU A 358 6.39 20.49 -2.49
N ILE A 359 6.76 19.31 -2.00
CA ILE A 359 8.13 18.79 -2.16
C ILE A 359 8.48 18.65 -3.64
N LYS A 360 7.61 18.06 -4.46
CA LYS A 360 7.85 17.92 -5.90
C LYS A 360 8.07 19.26 -6.59
N SER A 361 7.24 20.26 -6.29
CA SER A 361 7.35 21.59 -6.89
C SER A 361 8.59 22.32 -6.41
N ILE A 362 8.73 22.51 -5.10
CA ILE A 362 9.79 23.34 -4.51
C ILE A 362 11.17 22.70 -4.70
N PHE A 363 11.32 21.40 -4.48
CA PHE A 363 12.63 20.73 -4.65
C PHE A 363 13.07 20.71 -6.12
N SER A 364 12.11 20.63 -7.06
CA SER A 364 12.43 20.77 -8.49
C SER A 364 12.93 22.17 -8.83
N GLU A 365 12.32 23.22 -8.26
CA GLU A 365 12.75 24.60 -8.41
C GLU A 365 14.17 24.83 -7.86
N TYR A 366 14.46 24.29 -6.68
CA TYR A 366 15.79 24.34 -6.06
C TYR A 366 16.77 23.32 -6.63
N LYS A 367 16.37 22.51 -7.63
CA LYS A 367 17.20 21.46 -8.26
C LYS A 367 17.75 20.44 -7.26
N ILE A 368 16.99 20.16 -6.19
CA ILE A 368 17.32 19.16 -5.17
C ILE A 368 16.86 17.79 -5.68
N PRO A 369 17.75 16.80 -5.88
CA PRO A 369 17.35 15.45 -6.20
C PRO A 369 16.69 14.79 -4.98
N PHE A 370 15.51 14.20 -5.15
CA PHE A 370 14.76 13.58 -4.06
C PHE A 370 14.11 12.27 -4.47
N TYR A 371 13.84 11.43 -3.48
CA TYR A 371 13.04 10.24 -3.61
C TYR A 371 11.95 10.24 -2.52
N ILE A 372 10.70 10.03 -2.92
CA ILE A 372 9.57 9.91 -1.99
C ILE A 372 9.16 8.43 -1.93
N ASN A 373 9.27 7.83 -0.75
CA ASN A 373 8.87 6.45 -0.51
C ASN A 373 7.33 6.34 -0.40
N LYS A 374 6.66 6.47 -1.55
CA LYS A 374 5.20 6.37 -1.65
C LYS A 374 4.82 5.66 -2.96
N LYS A 375 3.80 4.82 -2.88
CA LYS A 375 3.18 4.26 -4.09
C LYS A 375 2.28 5.32 -4.72
N THR A 376 2.53 5.68 -5.97
CA THR A 376 1.67 6.59 -6.72
C THR A 376 0.36 5.89 -7.05
N GLU A 377 -0.77 6.49 -6.69
CA GLU A 377 -2.08 5.98 -7.11
C GLU A 377 -2.29 6.24 -8.60
N ALA A 378 -2.54 5.18 -9.34
CA ALA A 378 -2.76 5.25 -10.79
C ALA A 378 -4.04 6.03 -11.16
N LYS A 379 -5.00 6.17 -10.25
CA LYS A 379 -6.29 6.83 -10.53
C LYS A 379 -6.18 8.29 -11.00
N ASN A 380 -5.09 8.97 -10.64
CA ASN A 380 -4.84 10.36 -11.05
C ASN A 380 -4.08 10.44 -12.40
N ASN A 381 -3.77 9.32 -13.01
CA ASN A 381 -3.17 9.31 -14.34
C ASN A 381 -4.24 9.67 -15.38
N PRO A 382 -3.97 10.63 -16.29
CA PRO A 382 -4.92 11.05 -17.32
C PRO A 382 -5.51 9.89 -18.12
N ILE A 383 -4.70 8.89 -18.48
CA ILE A 383 -5.16 7.69 -19.23
C ILE A 383 -6.18 6.90 -18.39
N ILE A 384 -5.89 6.67 -17.11
CA ILE A 384 -6.81 5.94 -16.23
C ILE A 384 -8.11 6.72 -16.04
N THR A 385 -8.00 8.04 -15.84
CA THR A 385 -9.17 8.94 -15.73
C THR A 385 -10.03 8.88 -16.98
N MET A 386 -9.40 8.88 -18.15
CA MET A 386 -10.09 8.77 -19.44
C MET A 386 -10.79 7.42 -19.60
N ILE A 387 -10.09 6.30 -19.36
CA ILE A 387 -10.65 4.94 -19.44
C ILE A 387 -11.86 4.81 -18.49
N VAL A 388 -11.71 5.24 -17.24
CA VAL A 388 -12.80 5.21 -16.25
C VAL A 388 -13.99 6.05 -16.74
N SER A 389 -13.74 7.23 -17.32
CA SER A 389 -14.79 8.09 -17.87
C SER A 389 -15.57 7.37 -18.98
N VAL A 390 -14.87 6.73 -19.93
CA VAL A 390 -15.49 5.98 -21.02
C VAL A 390 -16.36 4.83 -20.50
N LEU A 391 -15.88 4.06 -19.54
CA LEU A 391 -16.63 2.97 -18.91
C LEU A 391 -17.87 3.47 -18.12
N GLU A 392 -17.79 4.66 -17.55
CA GLU A 392 -18.91 5.27 -16.80
C GLU A 392 -19.93 5.97 -17.70
N MET A 393 -19.59 6.37 -18.93
CA MET A 393 -20.44 7.18 -19.79
C MET A 393 -21.84 6.59 -19.95
N LYS A 394 -21.96 5.33 -20.32
CA LYS A 394 -23.25 4.66 -20.50
C LYS A 394 -24.05 4.58 -19.21
N LYS A 395 -23.40 4.21 -18.09
CA LYS A 395 -24.03 4.12 -16.77
C LYS A 395 -24.54 5.49 -16.29
N ARG A 396 -23.80 6.55 -16.56
CA ARG A 396 -24.15 7.94 -16.21
C ARG A 396 -24.89 8.69 -17.32
N ARG A 397 -25.44 7.95 -18.29
CA ARG A 397 -26.26 8.51 -19.39
C ARG A 397 -25.56 9.65 -20.14
N TYR A 398 -24.27 9.52 -20.42
CA TYR A 398 -23.47 10.54 -21.15
C TYR A 398 -23.65 11.94 -20.59
N GLY A 399 -23.69 12.05 -19.26
CA GLY A 399 -23.83 13.32 -18.56
C GLY A 399 -22.60 14.20 -18.71
N TYR A 400 -22.77 15.51 -18.50
CA TYR A 400 -21.73 16.53 -18.64
C TYR A 400 -20.42 16.13 -17.96
N GLU A 401 -20.46 15.72 -16.69
CA GLU A 401 -19.27 15.42 -15.90
C GLU A 401 -18.41 14.30 -16.52
N THR A 402 -19.03 13.23 -17.00
CA THR A 402 -18.30 12.11 -17.61
C THR A 402 -17.77 12.42 -18.99
N MET A 403 -18.54 13.15 -19.81
CA MET A 403 -18.14 13.53 -21.14
C MET A 403 -16.98 14.54 -21.12
N PHE A 404 -17.07 15.57 -20.28
CA PHE A 404 -16.01 16.58 -20.22
C PHE A 404 -14.78 16.15 -19.40
N ARG A 405 -14.91 15.20 -18.48
CA ARG A 405 -13.75 14.53 -17.88
C ARG A 405 -12.96 13.72 -18.92
N TYR A 406 -13.62 13.11 -19.89
CA TYR A 406 -12.99 12.45 -21.03
C TYR A 406 -12.34 13.47 -21.97
N LEU A 407 -13.06 14.50 -22.41
CA LEU A 407 -12.57 15.52 -23.35
C LEU A 407 -11.40 16.33 -22.78
N LYS A 408 -11.44 16.67 -21.50
CA LYS A 408 -10.40 17.45 -20.80
C LYS A 408 -9.25 16.59 -20.27
N SER A 409 -9.14 15.33 -20.68
CA SER A 409 -8.03 14.45 -20.28
C SER A 409 -6.67 14.90 -20.82
N GLY A 410 -6.64 15.77 -21.85
CA GLY A 410 -5.40 16.19 -22.53
C GLY A 410 -4.79 15.11 -23.43
N LEU A 411 -5.52 14.02 -23.70
CA LEU A 411 -5.02 12.87 -24.48
C LEU A 411 -5.69 12.76 -25.88
N LEU A 412 -6.61 13.66 -26.18
CA LEU A 412 -7.37 13.67 -27.41
C LEU A 412 -6.84 14.77 -28.34
N ASP A 413 -6.98 14.55 -29.63
CA ASP A 413 -6.60 15.53 -30.65
C ASP A 413 -7.69 16.60 -30.86
N PHE A 414 -7.89 17.41 -29.80
CA PHE A 414 -8.75 18.59 -29.79
C PHE A 414 -8.01 19.77 -29.18
N THR A 415 -8.23 20.96 -29.78
CA THR A 415 -7.72 22.20 -29.18
C THR A 415 -8.58 22.62 -27.97
N GLU A 416 -8.01 23.44 -27.05
CA GLU A 416 -8.76 23.98 -25.93
C GLU A 416 -9.95 24.83 -26.38
N ASP A 417 -9.82 25.54 -27.52
CA ASP A 417 -10.91 26.32 -28.11
C ASP A 417 -12.04 25.42 -28.61
N GLU A 418 -11.74 24.29 -29.26
CA GLU A 418 -12.75 23.33 -29.70
C GLU A 418 -13.51 22.73 -28.53
N ILE A 419 -12.80 22.35 -27.46
CA ILE A 419 -13.42 21.81 -26.24
C ILE A 419 -14.30 22.86 -25.58
N SER A 420 -13.81 24.11 -25.46
CA SER A 420 -14.55 25.21 -24.84
C SER A 420 -15.80 25.59 -25.64
N LEU A 421 -15.69 25.62 -26.98
CA LEU A 421 -16.82 25.88 -27.84
C LEU A 421 -17.92 24.82 -27.70
N LEU A 422 -17.52 23.54 -27.71
CA LEU A 422 -18.43 22.41 -27.52
C LEU A 422 -19.06 22.45 -26.12
N GLU A 423 -18.28 22.74 -25.07
CA GLU A 423 -18.72 22.81 -23.69
C GLU A 423 -19.81 23.87 -23.49
N ASN A 424 -19.55 25.08 -23.98
CA ASN A 424 -20.51 26.19 -23.88
C ASN A 424 -21.84 25.83 -24.56
N TYR A 425 -21.78 25.20 -25.72
CA TYR A 425 -22.98 24.79 -26.44
C TYR A 425 -23.74 23.68 -25.70
N VAL A 426 -23.06 22.69 -25.18
CA VAL A 426 -23.64 21.57 -24.43
C VAL A 426 -24.31 22.05 -23.14
N ILE A 427 -23.67 22.98 -22.41
CA ILE A 427 -24.23 23.57 -21.18
C ILE A 427 -25.47 24.40 -21.51
N ALA A 428 -25.38 25.29 -22.49
CA ALA A 428 -26.48 26.17 -22.86
C ALA A 428 -27.75 25.41 -23.28
N ASN A 429 -27.59 24.27 -23.93
CA ASN A 429 -28.71 23.50 -24.49
C ASN A 429 -29.06 22.25 -23.66
N GLY A 430 -28.41 22.03 -22.51
CA GLY A 430 -28.67 20.89 -21.62
C GLY A 430 -28.51 19.54 -22.35
N ILE A 431 -27.44 19.38 -23.13
CA ILE A 431 -27.20 18.17 -23.93
C ILE A 431 -26.70 17.07 -23.02
N SER A 432 -27.43 15.96 -23.00
CA SER A 432 -27.08 14.75 -22.25
C SER A 432 -27.81 13.54 -22.82
N GLY A 433 -27.39 12.33 -22.48
CA GLY A 433 -28.05 11.10 -22.91
C GLY A 433 -28.03 10.93 -24.42
N ASN A 434 -29.17 10.53 -24.96
CA ASN A 434 -29.33 10.25 -26.39
C ASN A 434 -29.12 11.48 -27.28
N LYS A 435 -29.23 12.69 -26.76
CA LYS A 435 -28.96 13.91 -27.53
C LYS A 435 -27.54 13.95 -28.10
N TRP A 436 -26.55 13.29 -27.48
CA TRP A 436 -25.20 13.18 -28.01
C TRP A 436 -25.14 12.43 -29.33
N PHE A 437 -26.09 11.53 -29.59
CA PHE A 437 -26.13 10.63 -30.77
C PHE A 437 -27.08 11.13 -31.88
N GLU A 438 -27.66 12.32 -31.73
CA GLU A 438 -28.41 12.97 -32.81
C GLU A 438 -27.50 13.27 -33.98
N ASP A 439 -27.99 13.08 -35.20
CA ASP A 439 -27.18 13.26 -36.41
C ASP A 439 -26.68 14.71 -36.55
N VAL A 440 -27.56 15.68 -36.35
CA VAL A 440 -27.24 17.11 -36.39
C VAL A 440 -27.83 17.82 -35.17
N TRP A 441 -27.04 18.66 -34.55
CA TRP A 441 -27.54 19.56 -33.50
C TRP A 441 -27.97 20.89 -34.11
N GLU A 442 -29.25 21.20 -34.04
CA GLU A 442 -29.86 22.44 -34.53
C GLU A 442 -30.22 23.40 -33.39
N TYR A 443 -29.69 23.16 -32.18
CA TYR A 443 -29.95 24.00 -31.04
C TYR A 443 -29.33 25.39 -31.20
N ARG A 444 -29.87 26.38 -30.47
CA ARG A 444 -29.39 27.78 -30.54
C ARG A 444 -27.98 27.93 -29.96
N LEU A 445 -27.25 28.91 -30.49
CA LEU A 445 -25.99 29.32 -29.90
C LEU A 445 -26.26 30.12 -28.59
N PRO A 446 -25.36 30.07 -27.59
CA PRO A 446 -25.57 30.72 -26.30
C PRO A 446 -25.85 32.21 -26.34
N ASN A 447 -25.38 32.90 -27.38
CA ASN A 447 -25.47 34.36 -27.53
C ASN A 447 -26.42 34.81 -28.65
N SER A 448 -27.21 33.91 -29.28
CA SER A 448 -28.11 34.28 -30.37
C SER A 448 -29.37 34.94 -29.79
N PHE A 449 -29.78 36.09 -30.40
CA PHE A 449 -31.00 36.82 -30.03
C PHE A 449 -32.26 36.14 -30.65
N TYR A 450 -33.36 36.19 -29.92
CA TYR A 450 -34.60 35.45 -30.22
C TYR A 450 -35.35 35.88 -31.51
N GLU A 451 -35.00 37.03 -32.14
CA GLU A 451 -35.82 37.68 -33.13
C GLU A 451 -35.19 37.81 -34.56
N TYR A 452 -33.99 37.25 -34.80
CA TYR A 452 -33.32 37.38 -36.07
C TYR A 452 -33.07 36.05 -36.77
N GLU A 453 -33.05 36.04 -38.10
CA GLU A 453 -32.53 34.93 -38.91
C GLU A 453 -31.04 34.71 -38.53
N GLU A 454 -30.65 33.46 -38.47
CA GLU A 454 -29.28 33.11 -38.11
C GLU A 454 -28.30 33.71 -39.13
N SER A 455 -27.24 34.34 -38.66
CA SER A 455 -26.19 34.89 -39.50
C SER A 455 -25.37 33.79 -40.16
N GLU A 456 -24.69 34.11 -41.28
CA GLU A 456 -23.77 33.15 -41.91
C GLU A 456 -22.68 32.66 -40.94
N GLU A 457 -22.21 33.53 -40.03
CA GLU A 457 -21.23 33.22 -39.00
C GLU A 457 -21.78 32.27 -37.94
N GLU A 458 -23.04 32.40 -37.57
CA GLU A 458 -23.71 31.48 -36.64
C GLU A 458 -23.90 30.09 -37.27
N LEU A 459 -24.25 30.04 -38.56
CA LEU A 459 -24.37 28.79 -39.31
C LEU A 459 -23.02 28.07 -39.44
N GLU A 460 -21.94 28.81 -39.69
CA GLU A 460 -20.60 28.27 -39.77
C GLU A 460 -20.14 27.73 -38.40
N THR A 461 -20.42 28.46 -37.31
CA THR A 461 -20.14 28.02 -35.94
C THR A 461 -20.89 26.74 -35.58
N LYS A 462 -22.17 26.63 -35.97
CA LYS A 462 -22.96 25.40 -35.77
C LYS A 462 -22.38 24.20 -36.56
N LYS A 463 -21.94 24.42 -37.77
CA LYS A 463 -21.27 23.39 -38.57
C LYS A 463 -20.01 22.91 -37.86
N ARG A 464 -19.17 23.83 -37.41
CA ARG A 464 -17.96 23.52 -36.63
C ARG A 464 -18.26 22.72 -35.36
N ILE A 465 -19.29 23.09 -34.60
CA ILE A 465 -19.74 22.37 -33.39
C ILE A 465 -20.16 20.93 -33.75
N ASN A 466 -20.93 20.75 -34.84
CA ASN A 466 -21.35 19.42 -35.27
C ASN A 466 -20.17 18.55 -35.75
N ASP A 467 -19.17 19.14 -36.38
CA ASP A 467 -17.95 18.44 -36.78
C ASP A 467 -17.16 17.97 -35.57
N ILE A 468 -16.97 18.84 -34.56
CA ILE A 468 -16.31 18.48 -33.33
C ILE A 468 -17.10 17.37 -32.62
N LYS A 469 -18.43 17.53 -32.46
CA LYS A 469 -19.30 16.50 -31.88
C LYS A 469 -19.14 15.14 -32.56
N ASN A 470 -19.15 15.13 -33.88
CA ASN A 470 -19.04 13.88 -34.66
C ASN A 470 -17.68 13.20 -34.45
N ARG A 471 -16.58 13.97 -34.37
CA ARG A 471 -15.25 13.46 -34.04
C ARG A 471 -15.23 12.88 -32.62
N VAL A 472 -15.89 13.51 -31.65
CA VAL A 472 -15.99 13.04 -30.26
C VAL A 472 -16.80 11.74 -30.15
N ILE A 473 -17.94 11.68 -30.84
CA ILE A 473 -18.92 10.59 -30.67
C ILE A 473 -18.54 9.34 -31.48
N ALA A 474 -17.86 9.47 -32.58
CA ALA A 474 -17.53 8.33 -33.44
C ALA A 474 -16.81 7.18 -32.72
N PRO A 475 -15.73 7.39 -31.97
CA PRO A 475 -15.09 6.31 -31.24
C PRO A 475 -15.96 5.77 -30.08
N ILE A 476 -16.71 6.63 -29.39
CA ILE A 476 -17.62 6.24 -28.31
C ILE A 476 -18.73 5.34 -28.85
N LYS A 477 -19.32 5.69 -29.98
CA LYS A 477 -20.38 4.92 -30.64
C LYS A 477 -19.88 3.52 -31.01
N ARG A 478 -18.69 3.42 -31.64
CA ARG A 478 -18.08 2.11 -31.98
C ARG A 478 -17.84 1.25 -30.73
N PHE A 479 -17.37 1.86 -29.63
CA PHE A 479 -17.15 1.16 -28.38
C PHE A 479 -18.48 0.63 -27.79
N ASP A 480 -19.52 1.46 -27.78
CA ASP A 480 -20.86 1.08 -27.28
C ASP A 480 -21.53 -0.01 -28.13
N GLU A 481 -21.36 0.04 -29.45
CA GLU A 481 -21.85 -1.00 -30.38
C GLU A 481 -21.19 -2.35 -30.05
N LYS A 482 -19.88 -2.37 -29.83
CA LYS A 482 -19.14 -3.58 -29.44
C LYS A 482 -19.61 -4.12 -28.09
N LEU A 483 -19.77 -3.26 -27.09
CA LEU A 483 -20.29 -3.65 -25.77
C LEU A 483 -21.72 -4.21 -25.86
N SER A 484 -22.52 -3.72 -26.80
CA SER A 484 -23.93 -4.13 -26.97
C SER A 484 -24.08 -5.33 -27.91
N SER A 485 -23.04 -5.77 -28.60
CA SER A 485 -23.07 -6.88 -29.57
C SER A 485 -23.29 -8.25 -28.92
N LYS A 486 -23.01 -8.38 -27.61
CA LYS A 486 -23.19 -9.61 -26.83
C LYS A 486 -24.08 -9.36 -25.62
N ASN A 487 -24.89 -10.33 -25.25
CA ASN A 487 -25.71 -10.27 -24.02
C ASN A 487 -24.87 -10.25 -22.72
N ARG A 488 -23.67 -10.83 -22.77
CA ARG A 488 -22.68 -10.81 -21.68
C ARG A 488 -21.28 -10.66 -22.28
N ASN A 489 -20.55 -9.66 -21.82
CA ASN A 489 -19.14 -9.48 -22.17
C ASN A 489 -18.28 -10.07 -21.05
N THR A 490 -17.21 -10.76 -21.42
CA THR A 490 -16.15 -11.15 -20.49
C THR A 490 -15.24 -9.95 -20.21
N VAL A 491 -14.44 -10.03 -19.14
CA VAL A 491 -13.40 -9.02 -18.88
C VAL A 491 -12.42 -8.91 -20.05
N GLU A 492 -12.08 -10.03 -20.68
CA GLU A 492 -11.23 -10.07 -21.88
C GLU A 492 -11.85 -9.30 -23.05
N ASP A 493 -13.16 -9.49 -23.31
CA ASP A 493 -13.88 -8.73 -24.35
C ASP A 493 -13.81 -7.23 -24.08
N ILE A 494 -14.09 -6.81 -22.84
CA ILE A 494 -14.05 -5.39 -22.45
C ILE A 494 -12.63 -4.81 -22.60
N CYS A 495 -11.60 -5.54 -22.16
CA CYS A 495 -10.22 -5.10 -22.32
C CYS A 495 -9.82 -4.96 -23.79
N ARG A 496 -10.26 -5.89 -24.65
CA ARG A 496 -10.03 -5.82 -26.10
C ARG A 496 -10.72 -4.61 -26.71
N TYR A 497 -11.98 -4.37 -26.38
CA TYR A 497 -12.73 -3.21 -26.88
C TYR A 497 -12.14 -1.88 -26.41
N LEU A 498 -11.65 -1.82 -25.16
CA LEU A 498 -10.94 -0.66 -24.65
C LEU A 498 -9.61 -0.43 -25.38
N TYR A 499 -8.87 -1.49 -25.67
CA TYR A 499 -7.62 -1.38 -26.42
C TYR A 499 -7.89 -0.82 -27.82
N GLU A 500 -8.87 -1.37 -28.55
CA GLU A 500 -9.28 -0.89 -29.85
C GLU A 500 -9.79 0.56 -29.80
N PHE A 501 -10.51 0.94 -28.73
CA PHE A 501 -10.92 2.33 -28.49
C PHE A 501 -9.72 3.26 -28.33
N LEU A 502 -8.70 2.85 -27.56
CA LEU A 502 -7.48 3.63 -27.36
C LEU A 502 -6.66 3.78 -28.66
N GLU A 503 -6.67 2.78 -29.53
CA GLU A 503 -6.09 2.88 -30.88
C GLU A 503 -6.87 3.86 -31.75
N ASP A 504 -8.20 3.81 -31.74
CA ASP A 504 -9.09 4.69 -32.49
C ASP A 504 -8.88 6.18 -32.18
N ILE A 505 -8.49 6.51 -30.96
CA ILE A 505 -8.22 7.89 -30.53
C ILE A 505 -6.73 8.26 -30.54
N ASN A 506 -5.86 7.42 -31.13
CA ASN A 506 -4.41 7.61 -31.28
C ASN A 506 -3.63 7.84 -29.97
N THR A 507 -4.16 7.41 -28.83
CA THR A 507 -3.46 7.58 -27.54
C THR A 507 -2.35 6.58 -27.31
N VAL A 508 -2.24 5.52 -28.10
CA VAL A 508 -1.22 4.47 -27.96
C VAL A 508 0.20 5.04 -28.12
N SER A 509 0.41 6.03 -28.98
CA SER A 509 1.70 6.72 -29.13
C SER A 509 2.08 7.54 -27.90
N TYR A 510 1.12 8.09 -27.14
CA TYR A 510 1.36 8.81 -25.89
C TYR A 510 1.73 7.88 -24.73
N THR A 511 1.23 6.65 -24.72
CA THR A 511 1.54 5.68 -23.65
C THR A 511 3.01 5.25 -23.65
N HIS A 512 3.63 5.19 -24.83
CA HIS A 512 5.06 4.89 -24.96
C HIS A 512 5.98 6.06 -24.56
N LEU A 513 5.49 7.30 -24.61
CA LEU A 513 6.26 8.50 -24.27
C LEU A 513 6.13 8.92 -22.80
N THR A 514 5.03 8.58 -22.13
CA THR A 514 4.70 9.09 -20.78
C THR A 514 4.73 8.07 -19.67
N LEU A 515 4.82 6.78 -19.97
CA LEU A 515 5.17 5.79 -18.95
C LEU A 515 6.63 6.01 -18.58
N PRO A 516 6.95 6.36 -17.32
CA PRO A 516 8.34 6.43 -16.92
C PRO A 516 8.93 5.04 -17.14
N THR A 517 9.83 4.93 -18.11
CA THR A 517 10.68 3.76 -18.32
C THR A 517 11.67 3.64 -17.15
N ASN A 518 11.15 3.52 -15.94
CA ASN A 518 11.93 3.15 -14.76
C ASN A 518 12.10 1.62 -14.70
N SER A 519 12.45 1.03 -15.84
CA SER A 519 13.00 -0.33 -15.89
C SER A 519 14.52 -0.29 -16.03
N ARG A 520 15.19 0.61 -15.28
CA ARG A 520 16.63 0.58 -15.09
C ARG A 520 16.95 1.05 -13.67
N VAL A 521 16.77 0.15 -12.74
CA VAL A 521 17.64 0.06 -11.56
C VAL A 521 17.84 -1.41 -11.27
#